data_15dc2721a8e4d01989aab6ee83822f46
#
_entry.id   15dc2721a8e4d01989aab6ee83822f46
#
_cell.length_a   1.000
_cell.length_b   1.000
_cell.length_c   1.000
_cell.angle_alpha   90.00
_cell.angle_beta   90.00
_cell.angle_gamma   90.00
#
_symmetry.space_group_name_H-M   'P 1'
#
loop_
_entity.id
_entity.type
_entity.pdbx_description
1 polymer ?
#
loop_
_entity_poly.entity_id
_entity_poly.type
_entity_poly.pdbx_seq_one_letter_code
_entity_poly.pdbx_strand_id
1 'polypeptide(L)'
;VSDRHRVPHGEVPEGMRPDARETWPSHDLIESWLGDAMYDVQLRAGEDVLVEADDPEAVAAARRFRDVLGRFASGVTVVTSISGGAPVGLTCQSFSSVSLNPPLVLFIPAKTSRAWPAIQRSGQFCVNFLAADQSWLSNQMASKGADKFAGVTWTPAPGTGSPLIQDTLAYVDCRIHQVIEAGDHHIVIGRVLDLGLPADDSGIDWPLLFYRGQYATTDAENA
;
A
#
# COMPACT_ATOMS: atom_id res chain seq x y z
N VAL A 1 -8.41 -46.83 20.86
CA VAL A 1 -8.29 -45.71 21.81
C VAL A 1 -7.07 -44.94 21.39
N SER A 2 -7.28 -43.82 20.72
CA SER A 2 -6.25 -42.96 20.11
C SER A 2 -5.85 -41.90 21.14
N ASP A 3 -4.64 -42.00 21.61
CA ASP A 3 -4.02 -41.02 22.49
C ASP A 3 -3.63 -39.78 21.68
N ARG A 4 -4.41 -38.70 21.79
CA ARG A 4 -4.08 -37.42 21.16
C ARG A 4 -3.02 -36.75 22.04
N HIS A 5 -1.81 -36.64 21.52
CA HIS A 5 -0.72 -35.84 22.10
C HIS A 5 -1.20 -34.40 22.32
N ARG A 6 -1.45 -34.07 23.56
CA ARG A 6 -1.66 -32.72 24.04
C ARG A 6 -0.28 -32.04 24.03
N VAL A 7 -0.06 -31.11 23.10
CA VAL A 7 1.11 -30.24 23.11
C VAL A 7 1.06 -29.46 24.44
N PRO A 8 2.10 -29.49 25.30
CA PRO A 8 2.10 -28.66 26.49
C PRO A 8 2.07 -27.20 26.08
N HIS A 9 1.15 -26.41 26.67
CA HIS A 9 1.18 -24.95 26.57
C HIS A 9 2.48 -24.50 27.23
N GLY A 10 3.49 -24.19 26.40
CA GLY A 10 4.72 -23.55 26.84
C GLY A 10 4.43 -22.21 27.49
N GLU A 11 5.20 -21.83 28.48
CA GLU A 11 5.15 -20.47 29.05
C GLU A 11 5.37 -19.47 27.93
N VAL A 12 4.53 -18.40 27.91
CA VAL A 12 4.67 -17.32 26.96
C VAL A 12 6.03 -16.67 27.17
N PRO A 13 6.91 -16.60 26.14
CA PRO A 13 8.22 -15.99 26.26
C PRO A 13 8.15 -14.58 26.83
N GLU A 14 9.20 -14.13 27.53
CA GLU A 14 9.18 -12.90 28.32
C GLU A 14 8.86 -11.65 27.49
N GLY A 15 9.24 -11.60 26.21
CA GLY A 15 8.89 -10.56 25.24
C GLY A 15 7.44 -10.62 24.72
N MET A 16 6.64 -11.60 25.12
CA MET A 16 5.25 -11.82 24.73
C MET A 16 4.23 -11.42 25.79
N ARG A 17 4.67 -10.84 26.90
CA ARG A 17 3.77 -10.43 27.97
C ARG A 17 3.07 -9.10 27.62
N PRO A 18 1.79 -8.92 27.96
CA PRO A 18 1.00 -7.75 27.56
C PRO A 18 1.51 -6.41 28.10
N ASP A 19 2.41 -6.41 29.04
CA ASP A 19 3.00 -5.24 29.72
C ASP A 19 4.35 -4.80 29.14
N ALA A 20 4.91 -5.51 28.16
CA ALA A 20 6.09 -5.07 27.44
C ALA A 20 5.73 -3.85 26.57
N ARG A 21 6.31 -2.68 26.90
CA ARG A 21 6.08 -1.41 26.19
C ARG A 21 6.71 -1.36 24.78
N GLU A 22 7.32 -2.41 24.32
CA GLU A 22 7.81 -2.55 22.97
C GLU A 22 6.73 -3.17 22.09
N THR A 23 6.60 -2.64 20.88
CA THR A 23 5.64 -3.12 19.86
C THR A 23 5.86 -4.60 19.60
N TRP A 24 4.98 -5.42 20.14
CA TRP A 24 5.03 -6.87 19.99
C TRP A 24 4.29 -7.32 18.72
N PRO A 25 4.85 -8.28 17.97
CA PRO A 25 6.21 -8.80 18.04
C PRO A 25 7.22 -7.84 17.38
N SER A 26 8.47 -7.78 17.89
CA SER A 26 9.54 -7.04 17.21
C SER A 26 9.87 -7.71 15.87
N HIS A 27 10.42 -6.94 14.92
CA HIS A 27 10.82 -7.46 13.61
C HIS A 27 11.77 -8.66 13.74
N ASP A 28 12.76 -8.56 14.63
CA ASP A 28 13.76 -9.61 14.89
C ASP A 28 13.12 -10.88 15.48
N LEU A 29 12.06 -10.74 16.28
CA LEU A 29 11.33 -11.86 16.84
C LEU A 29 10.50 -12.59 15.77
N ILE A 30 9.91 -11.85 14.86
CA ILE A 30 9.19 -12.41 13.71
C ILE A 30 10.16 -13.17 12.81
N GLU A 31 11.33 -12.61 12.51
CA GLU A 31 12.37 -13.28 11.72
C GLU A 31 12.86 -14.55 12.40
N SER A 32 13.10 -14.52 13.72
CA SER A 32 13.55 -15.72 14.46
C SER A 32 12.50 -16.82 14.53
N TRP A 33 11.21 -16.49 14.45
CA TRP A 33 10.11 -17.44 14.50
C TRP A 33 9.77 -18.08 13.15
N LEU A 34 9.90 -17.29 12.10
CA LEU A 34 9.56 -17.73 10.75
C LEU A 34 10.70 -18.50 10.09
N GLY A 35 11.93 -18.39 10.66
CA GLY A 35 13.13 -18.99 10.09
C GLY A 35 13.36 -18.54 8.65
N ASP A 36 14.49 -18.93 8.08
CA ASP A 36 14.82 -18.66 6.67
C ASP A 36 13.83 -19.28 5.66
N ALA A 37 12.97 -20.21 6.12
CA ALA A 37 12.03 -20.92 5.25
C ALA A 37 10.89 -20.04 4.68
N MET A 38 10.61 -18.87 5.24
CA MET A 38 9.58 -17.96 4.68
C MET A 38 10.09 -17.10 3.54
N TYR A 39 11.41 -17.01 3.35
CA TYR A 39 12.03 -16.30 2.25
C TYR A 39 12.48 -17.21 1.10
N ASP A 40 12.30 -18.52 1.24
CA ASP A 40 12.61 -19.50 0.19
C ASP A 40 11.42 -19.69 -0.77
N VAL A 41 10.76 -18.58 -1.17
CA VAL A 41 10.04 -18.53 -2.42
C VAL A 41 11.13 -18.42 -3.48
N GLN A 42 11.62 -19.57 -3.95
CA GLN A 42 12.49 -19.62 -5.11
C GLN A 42 11.74 -18.94 -6.25
N LEU A 43 12.10 -17.70 -6.56
CA LEU A 43 11.73 -17.05 -7.81
C LEU A 43 12.12 -18.05 -8.92
N ARG A 44 11.16 -18.42 -9.75
CA ARG A 44 11.47 -19.26 -10.90
C ARG A 44 12.54 -18.56 -11.72
N ALA A 45 13.58 -19.27 -12.10
CA ALA A 45 14.63 -18.72 -12.93
C ALA A 45 14.00 -18.03 -14.16
N GLY A 46 14.17 -16.71 -14.27
CA GLY A 46 13.59 -15.87 -15.33
C GLY A 46 12.46 -14.93 -14.89
N GLU A 47 12.00 -14.94 -13.64
CA GLU A 47 10.97 -14.00 -13.16
C GLU A 47 11.50 -12.57 -12.90
N ASP A 48 12.82 -12.40 -12.80
CA ASP A 48 13.47 -11.10 -12.61
C ASP A 48 13.84 -10.38 -13.93
N VAL A 49 13.33 -10.83 -15.05
CA VAL A 49 13.63 -10.20 -16.34
C VAL A 49 12.88 -8.87 -16.42
N LEU A 50 13.60 -7.79 -16.10
CA LEU A 50 13.23 -6.45 -16.56
C LEU A 50 13.05 -6.56 -18.09
N VAL A 51 11.89 -6.12 -18.60
CA VAL A 51 11.65 -6.03 -20.04
C VAL A 51 12.72 -5.12 -20.63
N GLU A 52 13.73 -5.70 -21.27
CA GLU A 52 14.75 -4.93 -21.95
C GLU A 52 14.10 -4.17 -23.10
N ALA A 53 14.35 -2.87 -23.19
CA ALA A 53 13.75 -2.01 -24.19
C ALA A 53 14.08 -2.45 -25.64
N ASP A 54 15.12 -3.26 -25.80
CA ASP A 54 15.63 -3.75 -27.07
C ASP A 54 15.02 -5.10 -27.50
N ASP A 55 14.16 -5.73 -26.68
CA ASP A 55 13.44 -6.95 -27.04
C ASP A 55 12.01 -6.61 -27.52
N PRO A 56 11.72 -6.65 -28.84
CA PRO A 56 10.41 -6.31 -29.38
C PRO A 56 9.28 -7.24 -28.91
N GLU A 57 9.58 -8.53 -28.64
CA GLU A 57 8.59 -9.51 -28.19
C GLU A 57 8.21 -9.25 -26.74
N ALA A 58 9.19 -9.00 -25.86
CA ALA A 58 8.96 -8.65 -24.48
C ALA A 58 8.21 -7.31 -24.34
N VAL A 59 8.54 -6.31 -25.17
CA VAL A 59 7.80 -5.04 -25.23
C VAL A 59 6.35 -5.25 -25.67
N ALA A 60 6.11 -6.08 -26.69
CA ALA A 60 4.76 -6.40 -27.17
C ALA A 60 3.95 -7.17 -26.12
N ALA A 61 4.57 -8.12 -25.42
CA ALA A 61 3.93 -8.86 -24.33
C ALA A 61 3.55 -7.95 -23.15
N ALA A 62 4.45 -7.06 -22.73
CA ALA A 62 4.20 -6.07 -21.68
C ALA A 62 3.08 -5.08 -22.06
N ARG A 63 3.02 -4.68 -23.35
CA ARG A 63 1.93 -3.85 -23.86
C ARG A 63 0.60 -4.59 -23.81
N ARG A 64 0.55 -5.83 -24.32
CA ARG A 64 -0.65 -6.67 -24.28
C ARG A 64 -1.14 -6.88 -22.85
N PHE A 65 -0.23 -7.12 -21.91
CA PHE A 65 -0.55 -7.27 -20.49
C PHE A 65 -1.24 -6.00 -19.94
N ARG A 66 -0.68 -4.82 -20.19
CA ARG A 66 -1.28 -3.54 -19.77
C ARG A 66 -2.63 -3.29 -20.44
N ASP A 67 -2.77 -3.61 -21.72
CA ASP A 67 -4.01 -3.43 -22.48
C ASP A 67 -5.15 -4.31 -21.95
N VAL A 68 -4.83 -5.54 -21.53
CA VAL A 68 -5.79 -6.47 -20.93
C VAL A 68 -6.15 -6.02 -19.52
N LEU A 69 -5.16 -5.80 -18.65
CA LEU A 69 -5.40 -5.44 -17.27
C LEU A 69 -5.98 -4.03 -17.11
N GLY A 70 -5.70 -3.12 -18.04
CA GLY A 70 -6.32 -1.81 -18.09
C GLY A 70 -7.83 -1.83 -18.33
N ARG A 71 -8.42 -3.00 -18.68
CA ARG A 71 -9.89 -3.19 -18.75
C ARG A 71 -10.53 -3.37 -17.38
N PHE A 72 -9.74 -3.62 -16.35
CA PHE A 72 -10.20 -3.63 -14.98
C PHE A 72 -10.11 -2.21 -14.42
N ALA A 73 -11.25 -1.57 -14.19
CA ALA A 73 -11.31 -0.24 -13.61
C ALA A 73 -10.87 -0.29 -12.15
N SER A 74 -10.01 0.61 -11.75
CA SER A 74 -9.54 0.75 -10.37
C SER A 74 -9.81 2.15 -9.83
N GLY A 75 -9.99 2.26 -8.51
CA GLY A 75 -9.85 3.54 -7.82
C GLY A 75 -8.41 4.06 -7.89
N VAL A 76 -8.23 5.35 -7.67
CA VAL A 76 -6.92 5.99 -7.56
C VAL A 76 -6.69 6.43 -6.14
N THR A 77 -5.54 6.07 -5.58
CA THR A 77 -5.14 6.44 -4.23
C THR A 77 -3.79 7.16 -4.23
N VAL A 78 -3.57 7.97 -3.20
CA VAL A 78 -2.24 8.49 -2.85
C VAL A 78 -1.82 7.90 -1.51
N VAL A 79 -0.72 7.16 -1.52
CA VAL A 79 -0.09 6.62 -0.32
C VAL A 79 0.95 7.62 0.17
N THR A 80 0.79 8.08 1.41
CA THR A 80 1.61 9.12 2.03
C THR A 80 2.33 8.62 3.27
N SER A 81 3.43 9.26 3.64
CA SER A 81 4.14 9.04 4.89
C SER A 81 5.00 10.25 5.26
N ILE A 82 5.58 10.22 6.46
CA ILE A 82 6.65 11.15 6.88
C ILE A 82 7.97 10.37 6.93
N SER A 83 8.98 10.88 6.25
CA SER A 83 10.33 10.31 6.28
C SER A 83 11.36 11.42 6.43
N GLY A 84 12.21 11.34 7.46
CA GLY A 84 13.19 12.39 7.76
C GLY A 84 12.56 13.76 8.08
N GLY A 85 11.34 13.79 8.61
CA GLY A 85 10.60 15.02 8.92
C GLY A 85 9.91 15.68 7.71
N ALA A 86 10.01 15.11 6.51
CA ALA A 86 9.38 15.62 5.30
C ALA A 86 8.28 14.67 4.80
N PRO A 87 7.18 15.19 4.21
CA PRO A 87 6.15 14.39 3.61
C PRO A 87 6.66 13.71 2.34
N VAL A 88 6.29 12.45 2.16
CA VAL A 88 6.57 11.66 0.96
C VAL A 88 5.29 10.99 0.48
N GLY A 89 5.15 10.78 -0.83
CA GLY A 89 3.96 10.16 -1.38
C GLY A 89 4.16 9.56 -2.76
N LEU A 90 3.26 8.65 -3.09
CA LEU A 90 3.15 8.04 -4.42
C LEU A 90 1.68 7.79 -4.78
N THR A 91 1.37 7.87 -6.06
CA THR A 91 0.08 7.44 -6.60
C THR A 91 0.06 5.92 -6.74
N CYS A 92 -1.04 5.30 -6.35
CA CYS A 92 -1.23 3.86 -6.42
C CYS A 92 -2.65 3.50 -6.84
N GLN A 93 -2.78 2.50 -7.73
CA GLN A 93 -4.06 1.94 -8.17
C GLN A 93 -4.31 0.53 -7.61
N SER A 94 -3.28 -0.10 -7.07
CA SER A 94 -3.28 -1.48 -6.61
C SER A 94 -3.72 -1.64 -5.15
N PHE A 95 -4.54 -0.73 -4.65
CA PHE A 95 -5.07 -0.80 -3.30
C PHE A 95 -6.22 -1.83 -3.20
N SER A 96 -6.23 -2.62 -2.12
CA SER A 96 -7.33 -3.52 -1.79
C SER A 96 -7.42 -3.79 -0.29
N SER A 97 -8.65 -4.13 0.17
CA SER A 97 -8.85 -4.72 1.49
C SER A 97 -8.38 -6.18 1.48
N VAL A 98 -7.82 -6.65 2.59
CA VAL A 98 -7.30 -8.03 2.75
C VAL A 98 -8.06 -8.79 3.82
N SER A 99 -8.30 -8.18 4.99
CA SER A 99 -8.90 -8.85 6.14
C SER A 99 -9.67 -7.86 7.00
N LEU A 100 -10.76 -8.33 7.61
CA LEU A 100 -11.52 -7.57 8.61
C LEU A 100 -11.03 -7.83 10.03
N ASN A 101 -10.51 -9.02 10.31
CA ASN A 101 -10.01 -9.39 11.62
C ASN A 101 -8.75 -10.26 11.51
N PRO A 102 -7.56 -9.70 11.79
CA PRO A 102 -7.30 -8.28 12.02
C PRO A 102 -7.57 -7.43 10.76
N PRO A 103 -7.83 -6.11 10.91
CA PRO A 103 -8.09 -5.25 9.76
C PRO A 103 -6.79 -5.01 8.99
N LEU A 104 -6.74 -5.52 7.76
CA LEU A 104 -5.58 -5.44 6.87
C LEU A 104 -5.99 -4.92 5.50
N VAL A 105 -5.10 -4.14 4.92
CA VAL A 105 -5.17 -3.64 3.54
C VAL A 105 -3.86 -3.92 2.81
N LEU A 106 -3.85 -3.82 1.49
CA LEU A 106 -2.62 -3.91 0.71
C LEU A 106 -2.53 -2.80 -0.34
N PHE A 107 -1.29 -2.49 -0.74
CA PHE A 107 -0.95 -1.76 -1.96
C PHE A 107 0.35 -2.32 -2.55
N ILE A 108 0.60 -2.05 -3.84
CA ILE A 108 1.68 -2.71 -4.59
C ILE A 108 2.55 -1.65 -5.29
N PRO A 109 3.60 -1.10 -4.61
CA PRO A 109 4.53 -0.16 -5.20
C PRO A 109 5.58 -0.85 -6.08
N ALA A 110 5.98 -0.22 -7.18
CA ALA A 110 7.09 -0.68 -7.99
C ALA A 110 8.43 -0.56 -7.23
N LYS A 111 9.35 -1.50 -7.43
CA LYS A 111 10.74 -1.46 -6.89
C LYS A 111 11.49 -0.20 -7.35
N THR A 112 11.16 0.33 -8.53
CA THR A 112 11.72 1.57 -9.08
C THR A 112 11.14 2.87 -8.47
N SER A 113 10.14 2.77 -7.59
CA SER A 113 9.54 3.93 -6.93
C SER A 113 10.54 4.64 -6.04
N ARG A 114 10.67 5.97 -6.19
CA ARG A 114 11.56 6.79 -5.35
C ARG A 114 10.99 7.03 -3.94
N ALA A 115 9.66 7.04 -3.82
CA ALA A 115 8.98 7.28 -2.56
C ALA A 115 8.90 6.01 -1.70
N TRP A 116 8.81 4.83 -2.32
CA TRP A 116 8.64 3.58 -1.60
C TRP A 116 9.73 3.31 -0.56
N PRO A 117 11.04 3.43 -0.84
CA PRO A 117 12.07 3.20 0.18
C PRO A 117 11.96 4.15 1.40
N ALA A 118 11.43 5.36 1.21
CA ALA A 118 11.20 6.30 2.30
C ALA A 118 9.98 5.90 3.15
N ILE A 119 8.89 5.47 2.51
CA ILE A 119 7.70 4.93 3.18
C ILE A 119 8.05 3.64 3.94
N GLN A 120 8.81 2.75 3.32
CA GLN A 120 9.25 1.50 3.96
C GLN A 120 10.08 1.77 5.23
N ARG A 121 11.04 2.70 5.17
CA ARG A 121 11.85 3.06 6.35
C ARG A 121 11.04 3.71 7.47
N SER A 122 9.95 4.42 7.16
CA SER A 122 9.07 4.99 8.17
C SER A 122 8.26 3.93 8.92
N GLY A 123 8.04 2.76 8.31
CA GLY A 123 7.23 1.67 8.86
C GLY A 123 5.73 1.96 8.89
N GLN A 124 5.28 3.07 8.30
CA GLN A 124 3.88 3.51 8.38
C GLN A 124 3.47 4.33 7.17
N PHE A 125 2.15 4.42 6.92
CA PHE A 125 1.60 5.14 5.78
C PHE A 125 0.12 5.47 5.98
N CYS A 126 -0.37 6.49 5.26
CA CYS A 126 -1.79 6.76 5.11
C CYS A 126 -2.18 6.60 3.64
N VAL A 127 -3.27 5.91 3.35
CA VAL A 127 -3.86 5.80 2.02
C VAL A 127 -4.99 6.80 1.92
N ASN A 128 -4.92 7.71 0.95
CA ASN A 128 -5.90 8.74 0.67
C ASN A 128 -6.65 8.37 -0.61
N PHE A 129 -7.98 8.22 -0.56
CA PHE A 129 -8.80 7.87 -1.72
C PHE A 129 -9.16 9.13 -2.48
N LEU A 130 -8.72 9.25 -3.73
CA LEU A 130 -8.87 10.48 -4.48
C LEU A 130 -10.29 10.68 -4.99
N ALA A 131 -10.76 11.92 -4.87
CA ALA A 131 -11.98 12.41 -5.48
C ALA A 131 -11.80 12.68 -6.97
N ALA A 132 -12.91 12.73 -7.71
CA ALA A 132 -12.96 12.85 -9.17
C ALA A 132 -12.18 14.06 -9.72
N ASP A 133 -12.13 15.18 -9.00
CA ASP A 133 -11.44 16.42 -9.36
C ASP A 133 -9.95 16.43 -8.99
N GLN A 134 -9.45 15.38 -8.31
CA GLN A 134 -8.07 15.28 -7.84
C GLN A 134 -7.11 14.57 -8.82
N SER A 135 -7.42 14.50 -10.11
CA SER A 135 -6.51 13.94 -11.13
C SER A 135 -5.17 14.69 -11.20
N TRP A 136 -5.17 16.00 -10.92
CA TRP A 136 -3.96 16.82 -10.82
C TRP A 136 -3.03 16.32 -9.71
N LEU A 137 -3.59 15.99 -8.54
CA LEU A 137 -2.85 15.46 -7.38
C LEU A 137 -2.25 14.09 -7.69
N SER A 138 -3.03 13.21 -8.33
CA SER A 138 -2.55 11.91 -8.79
C SER A 138 -1.32 12.06 -9.69
N ASN A 139 -1.37 12.96 -10.67
CA ASN A 139 -0.25 13.24 -11.58
C ASN A 139 0.97 13.83 -10.85
N GLN A 140 0.73 14.77 -9.92
CA GLN A 140 1.80 15.37 -9.11
C GLN A 140 2.53 14.32 -8.26
N MET A 141 1.79 13.43 -7.59
CA MET A 141 2.35 12.35 -6.77
C MET A 141 3.04 11.26 -7.59
N ALA A 142 2.64 11.07 -8.86
CA ALA A 142 3.30 10.16 -9.79
C ALA A 142 4.58 10.74 -10.43
N SER A 143 4.77 12.06 -10.38
CA SER A 143 5.87 12.75 -11.05
C SER A 143 7.25 12.33 -10.51
N LYS A 144 8.29 12.51 -11.36
CA LYS A 144 9.70 12.18 -11.02
C LYS A 144 10.50 13.36 -10.47
N GLY A 145 9.91 14.53 -10.29
CA GLY A 145 10.63 15.75 -9.92
C GLY A 145 10.22 16.28 -8.56
N ALA A 146 10.71 17.45 -8.28
CA ALA A 146 10.31 18.46 -7.31
C ALA A 146 9.50 18.08 -6.05
N ASP A 147 9.16 19.05 -5.28
CA ASP A 147 8.30 18.94 -4.10
C ASP A 147 6.89 18.47 -4.50
N LYS A 148 6.62 17.18 -4.28
CA LYS A 148 5.32 16.57 -4.58
C LYS A 148 4.18 17.11 -3.70
N PHE A 149 4.50 17.78 -2.61
CA PHE A 149 3.53 18.36 -1.68
C PHE A 149 3.35 19.87 -1.87
N ALA A 150 4.00 20.48 -2.87
CA ALA A 150 3.80 21.88 -3.18
C ALA A 150 2.32 22.16 -3.48
N GLY A 151 1.69 23.05 -2.70
CA GLY A 151 0.27 23.39 -2.84
C GLY A 151 -0.72 22.32 -2.34
N VAL A 152 -0.25 21.24 -1.74
CA VAL A 152 -1.11 20.19 -1.17
C VAL A 152 -1.40 20.51 0.30
N THR A 153 -2.67 20.69 0.63
CA THR A 153 -3.12 20.84 2.02
C THR A 153 -3.32 19.47 2.65
N TRP A 154 -2.77 19.28 3.84
CA TRP A 154 -2.90 18.02 4.58
C TRP A 154 -2.80 18.25 6.09
N THR A 155 -3.29 17.29 6.87
CA THR A 155 -3.16 17.22 8.32
C THR A 155 -2.52 15.90 8.73
N PRO A 156 -1.91 15.79 9.93
CA PRO A 156 -1.41 14.50 10.41
C PRO A 156 -2.54 13.50 10.62
N ALA A 157 -2.41 12.29 10.08
CA ALA A 157 -3.31 11.19 10.35
C ALA A 157 -3.23 10.76 11.83
N PRO A 158 -4.36 10.35 12.45
CA PRO A 158 -4.45 10.15 13.91
C PRO A 158 -3.52 9.07 14.47
N GLY A 159 -3.31 7.98 13.74
CA GLY A 159 -2.53 6.84 14.22
C GLY A 159 -1.04 6.94 13.94
N THR A 160 -0.64 7.54 12.79
CA THR A 160 0.75 7.53 12.34
C THR A 160 1.36 8.93 12.17
N GLY A 161 0.55 9.98 12.07
CA GLY A 161 1.01 11.31 11.69
C GLY A 161 1.37 11.44 10.19
N SER A 162 1.12 10.41 9.38
CA SER A 162 1.29 10.48 7.92
C SER A 162 0.35 11.51 7.32
N PRO A 163 0.69 12.17 6.19
CA PRO A 163 -0.18 13.17 5.59
C PRO A 163 -1.56 12.61 5.22
N LEU A 164 -2.59 13.13 5.85
CA LEU A 164 -3.99 12.98 5.45
C LEU A 164 -4.34 14.17 4.57
N ILE A 165 -4.53 13.92 3.29
CA ILE A 165 -4.75 14.96 2.29
C ILE A 165 -6.19 15.45 2.36
N GLN A 166 -6.36 16.77 2.29
CA GLN A 166 -7.67 17.40 2.32
C GLN A 166 -8.50 17.04 1.07
N ASP A 167 -9.82 17.04 1.22
CA ASP A 167 -10.80 16.83 0.16
C ASP A 167 -10.71 15.46 -0.54
N THR A 168 -10.15 14.45 0.16
CA THR A 168 -10.19 13.06 -0.30
C THR A 168 -11.47 12.36 0.19
N LEU A 169 -11.94 11.33 -0.53
CA LEU A 169 -13.18 10.59 -0.22
C LEU A 169 -13.11 9.81 1.09
N ALA A 170 -11.95 9.34 1.44
CA ALA A 170 -11.70 8.57 2.66
C ALA A 170 -10.20 8.42 2.86
N TYR A 171 -9.82 7.98 4.06
CA TYR A 171 -8.45 7.59 4.36
C TYR A 171 -8.37 6.30 5.16
N VAL A 172 -7.23 5.64 5.06
CA VAL A 172 -6.87 4.47 5.88
C VAL A 172 -5.45 4.66 6.38
N ASP A 173 -5.30 4.84 7.69
CA ASP A 173 -4.02 5.08 8.36
C ASP A 173 -3.46 3.76 8.88
N CYS A 174 -2.23 3.42 8.48
CA CYS A 174 -1.68 2.08 8.61
C CYS A 174 -0.25 2.06 9.13
N ARG A 175 0.08 0.98 9.83
CA ARG A 175 1.46 0.53 10.04
C ARG A 175 1.76 -0.61 9.08
N ILE A 176 2.98 -0.65 8.51
CA ILE A 176 3.42 -1.78 7.68
C ILE A 176 3.40 -3.04 8.54
N HIS A 177 2.67 -4.05 8.06
CA HIS A 177 2.57 -5.36 8.71
C HIS A 177 3.51 -6.37 8.06
N GLN A 178 3.56 -6.38 6.72
CA GLN A 178 4.40 -7.29 5.95
C GLN A 178 4.74 -6.68 4.60
N VAL A 179 5.93 -6.99 4.08
CA VAL A 179 6.36 -6.66 2.73
C VAL A 179 6.81 -7.95 2.05
N ILE A 180 6.27 -8.22 0.86
CA ILE A 180 6.56 -9.42 0.07
C ILE A 180 7.11 -8.96 -1.27
N GLU A 181 8.22 -9.54 -1.73
CA GLU A 181 8.72 -9.31 -3.08
C GLU A 181 7.84 -10.02 -4.12
N ALA A 182 7.51 -9.34 -5.19
CA ALA A 182 6.65 -9.84 -6.25
C ALA A 182 7.11 -9.28 -7.62
N GLY A 183 8.04 -9.96 -8.26
CA GLY A 183 8.62 -9.52 -9.53
C GLY A 183 9.26 -8.12 -9.42
N ASP A 184 8.85 -7.19 -10.27
CA ASP A 184 9.30 -5.79 -10.29
C ASP A 184 8.58 -4.87 -9.28
N HIS A 185 7.75 -5.44 -8.42
CA HIS A 185 6.97 -4.76 -7.38
C HIS A 185 7.17 -5.37 -5.99
N HIS A 186 6.63 -4.71 -4.97
CA HIS A 186 6.41 -5.26 -3.63
C HIS A 186 4.91 -5.33 -3.33
N ILE A 187 4.45 -6.37 -2.64
CA ILE A 187 3.13 -6.40 -2.03
C ILE A 187 3.30 -5.94 -0.58
N VAL A 188 2.71 -4.81 -0.25
CA VAL A 188 2.79 -4.22 1.09
C VAL A 188 1.47 -4.44 1.80
N ILE A 189 1.49 -5.19 2.89
CA ILE A 189 0.34 -5.39 3.75
C ILE A 189 0.43 -4.39 4.91
N GLY A 190 -0.62 -3.59 5.08
CA GLY A 190 -0.76 -2.63 6.16
C GLY A 190 -1.77 -3.09 7.20
N ARG A 191 -1.42 -2.96 8.48
CA ARG A 191 -2.37 -3.05 9.57
C ARG A 191 -3.04 -1.72 9.80
N VAL A 192 -4.35 -1.70 9.71
CA VAL A 192 -5.15 -0.48 9.91
C VAL A 192 -5.10 -0.09 11.39
N LEU A 193 -4.75 1.17 11.65
CA LEU A 193 -4.75 1.80 12.97
C LEU A 193 -5.95 2.73 13.12
N ASP A 194 -6.29 3.45 12.04
CA ASP A 194 -7.41 4.37 11.98
C ASP A 194 -7.92 4.48 10.55
N LEU A 195 -9.16 4.88 10.37
CA LEU A 195 -9.79 5.12 9.07
C LEU A 195 -10.96 6.10 9.24
N GLY A 196 -11.27 6.84 8.19
CA GLY A 196 -12.34 7.82 8.25
C GLY A 196 -12.86 8.23 6.89
N LEU A 197 -14.04 8.82 6.95
CA LEU A 197 -14.71 9.50 5.85
C LEU A 197 -14.50 11.03 5.99
N PRO A 198 -14.65 11.82 4.90
CA PRO A 198 -14.67 13.27 5.01
C PRO A 198 -15.86 13.73 5.87
N ALA A 199 -15.84 14.99 6.28
CA ALA A 199 -17.00 15.57 6.97
C ALA A 199 -18.23 15.54 6.04
N ASP A 200 -19.41 15.28 6.61
CA ASP A 200 -20.69 15.06 5.88
C ASP A 200 -21.09 16.17 4.88
N ASP A 201 -20.55 17.37 5.02
CA ASP A 201 -20.85 18.53 4.15
C ASP A 201 -19.80 18.78 3.04
N SER A 202 -18.89 17.84 2.79
CA SER A 202 -17.82 18.07 1.81
C SER A 202 -18.32 18.15 0.36
N GLY A 203 -19.51 17.60 0.05
CA GLY A 203 -20.03 17.52 -1.33
C GLY A 203 -19.16 16.68 -2.27
N ILE A 204 -18.22 15.90 -1.71
CA ILE A 204 -17.25 15.09 -2.43
C ILE A 204 -17.77 13.65 -2.47
N ASP A 205 -18.49 13.30 -3.53
CA ASP A 205 -19.18 12.02 -3.61
C ASP A 205 -18.62 11.05 -4.64
N TRP A 206 -17.81 11.56 -5.60
CA TRP A 206 -17.41 10.76 -6.77
C TRP A 206 -15.94 10.39 -6.75
N PRO A 207 -15.60 9.10 -6.97
CA PRO A 207 -14.21 8.64 -6.98
C PRO A 207 -13.49 9.00 -8.26
N LEU A 208 -12.18 9.27 -8.15
CA LEU A 208 -11.28 9.23 -9.28
C LEU A 208 -11.01 7.78 -9.65
N LEU A 209 -11.39 7.42 -10.88
CA LEU A 209 -11.14 6.10 -11.45
C LEU A 209 -10.01 6.16 -12.46
N PHE A 210 -9.40 5.00 -12.70
CA PHE A 210 -8.46 4.79 -13.79
C PHE A 210 -8.91 3.60 -14.64
N TYR A 211 -9.11 3.84 -15.91
CA TYR A 211 -9.59 2.84 -16.86
C TYR A 211 -8.94 3.03 -18.23
N ARG A 212 -8.37 1.96 -18.79
CA ARG A 212 -7.72 1.96 -20.12
C ARG A 212 -6.66 3.05 -20.30
N GLY A 213 -5.88 3.33 -19.26
CA GLY A 213 -4.82 4.33 -19.30
C GLY A 213 -5.30 5.78 -19.14
N GLN A 214 -6.56 6.02 -18.77
CA GLN A 214 -7.15 7.35 -18.61
C GLN A 214 -7.87 7.46 -17.27
N TYR A 215 -7.95 8.70 -16.75
CA TYR A 215 -8.82 9.00 -15.63
C TYR A 215 -10.28 8.99 -16.07
N ALA A 216 -11.13 8.54 -15.19
CA ALA A 216 -12.57 8.48 -15.33
C ALA A 216 -13.22 8.79 -13.98
N THR A 217 -14.51 8.98 -14.00
CA THR A 217 -15.36 9.07 -12.80
C THR A 217 -16.69 8.38 -13.08
N THR A 218 -17.47 8.16 -12.05
CA THR A 218 -18.86 7.70 -12.18
C THR A 218 -19.78 8.93 -12.21
N ASP A 219 -20.77 8.96 -13.09
CA ASP A 219 -21.81 9.99 -13.11
C ASP A 219 -23.05 9.52 -12.38
N ALA A 220 -23.65 10.38 -11.56
CA ALA A 220 -24.88 10.09 -10.82
C ALA A 220 -26.08 9.72 -11.71
N GLU A 221 -26.06 10.14 -12.97
CA GLU A 221 -27.18 9.92 -13.90
C GLU A 221 -27.22 8.49 -14.48
N ASN A 222 -26.17 7.66 -14.28
CA ASN A 222 -26.02 6.33 -14.86
C ASN A 222 -25.81 5.20 -13.81
N ALA A 223 -26.02 5.48 -12.54
CA ALA A 223 -25.88 4.50 -11.46
C ALA A 223 -27.22 3.87 -11.05
#